data_898bd3c41549073b8880e8de497b5d40
#
_entry.id   898bd3c41549073b8880e8de497b5d40
#
_cell.length_a   1.000
_cell.length_b   1.000
_cell.length_c   1.000
_cell.angle_alpha   90.00
_cell.angle_beta   90.00
_cell.angle_gamma   90.00
#
_symmetry.space_group_name_H-M   'P 1'
#
loop_
_entity.id
_entity.type
_entity.pdbx_description
1 polymer ?
#
loop_
_entity_poly.entity_id
_entity_poly.type
_entity_poly.pdbx_seq_one_letter_code
_entity_poly.pdbx_strand_id
1 'polypeptide(L)'
;MKIKLLSLVAIVALMATACNNNKPEQTQEPVQENNTPQMADKYAEYTLTTDISHLSDNEKEMLKLLFEAADIMDQLFWLENYGDKDALMAQLTPEQQRFAQITYGPWDGLDGNKSFVEGIGPKPAGAQFYPVDMTDEEWNAFDDPNKNSQYTMIVRGEDGKLKCVWYHDYFAEQIKKAASLLEDASELAGDEEFGEYLKLRALALRTDDYLQSDMQWMDVRNNNIDMVIGPIENYTDARYGIKASHEAFILVKDQEWTKQLARYAAFVPELQKQLPVPEEYKKEVPGSDVDLAAYDVVYYAGDCNANSKTIAINLPNDERVQLQRGTRKLQLKNAMKAKFDKIMMPISEMLMTPESMEHIKFDAFFSNVMFHETAHGMGIKKVINGEGTVHEALGNQYNAIEEAKADVLGLYLVTKLSEMGEYTNTTMEDNYTTFMAGIFRSVRFGAASAHGKANMLTFNYFQNEGAFVRNADGRYAIDFEKMKVAVEKLAGDILVHQGNGDYNATKAWLGEQCVIRPELQADLDRVNAAGIPVDIYYNMGPQVLLK
;
A
#
# COMPACT_ATOMS: atom_id res chain seq x y z
N MET A 1 -55.05 -5.83 27.49
CA MET A 1 -55.60 -5.53 28.82
C MET A 1 -54.62 -4.54 29.49
N LYS A 2 -54.94 -3.26 29.38
CA LYS A 2 -55.05 -2.21 30.42
C LYS A 2 -53.80 -2.07 31.31
N ILE A 3 -52.98 -1.02 31.15
CA ILE A 3 -53.12 0.40 31.62
C ILE A 3 -52.66 0.58 33.09
N LYS A 4 -51.69 1.47 33.31
CA LYS A 4 -51.65 2.77 34.08
C LYS A 4 -50.20 3.09 34.43
N LEU A 5 -49.51 4.15 34.07
CA LEU A 5 -49.68 5.63 34.23
C LEU A 5 -49.95 6.11 35.65
N LEU A 6 -49.04 6.93 36.20
CA LEU A 6 -49.20 8.03 37.17
C LEU A 6 -47.79 8.60 37.48
N SER A 7 -47.35 9.77 37.10
CA SER A 7 -47.75 11.17 37.32
C SER A 7 -47.36 11.77 38.69
N LEU A 8 -46.50 12.82 38.57
CA LEU A 8 -46.48 14.13 39.31
C LEU A 8 -46.10 14.12 40.80
N VAL A 9 -45.23 15.05 41.24
CA VAL A 9 -45.55 16.47 41.59
C VAL A 9 -44.28 17.23 41.96
N ALA A 10 -44.18 18.46 41.45
CA ALA A 10 -43.22 19.51 41.82
C ALA A 10 -43.59 20.19 43.14
N ILE A 11 -42.58 20.67 43.88
CA ILE A 11 -42.80 21.72 44.88
C ILE A 11 -41.71 22.79 44.75
N VAL A 12 -42.17 24.03 44.48
CA VAL A 12 -41.42 25.27 44.49
C VAL A 12 -41.55 25.86 45.94
N ALA A 13 -40.46 26.39 46.47
CA ALA A 13 -40.48 27.34 47.56
C ALA A 13 -39.42 28.43 47.38
N LEU A 14 -39.88 29.62 47.12
CA LEU A 14 -39.16 30.91 47.27
C LEU A 14 -39.04 31.31 48.73
N MET A 15 -37.91 31.94 49.09
CA MET A 15 -37.84 33.17 49.95
C MET A 15 -36.39 33.66 50.03
N ALA A 16 -36.13 34.70 49.77
CA ALA A 16 -35.85 36.13 49.66
C ALA A 16 -34.74 36.59 50.62
N THR A 17 -33.81 37.33 50.01
CA THR A 17 -33.03 38.51 50.45
C THR A 17 -32.13 38.49 51.69
N ALA A 18 -30.83 38.73 51.42
CA ALA A 18 -30.06 39.82 52.05
C ALA A 18 -28.79 40.13 51.25
N CYS A 19 -28.59 41.39 50.91
CA CYS A 19 -27.44 41.97 50.25
C CYS A 19 -26.18 41.83 51.11
N ASN A 20 -25.07 41.39 50.49
CA ASN A 20 -23.75 41.85 50.89
C ASN A 20 -22.81 41.90 49.70
N ASN A 21 -22.26 43.10 49.44
CA ASN A 21 -21.27 43.37 48.40
C ASN A 21 -19.92 42.74 48.75
N ASN A 22 -19.55 41.66 48.06
CA ASN A 22 -18.15 41.31 47.84
C ASN A 22 -18.07 40.68 46.45
N LYS A 23 -17.29 41.29 45.55
CA LYS A 23 -16.95 40.71 44.25
C LYS A 23 -16.25 39.38 44.47
N PRO A 24 -16.72 38.27 43.88
CA PRO A 24 -15.91 37.06 43.80
C PRO A 24 -14.89 37.26 42.66
N GLU A 25 -13.62 36.98 42.95
CA GLU A 25 -12.62 36.63 41.96
C GLU A 25 -13.20 35.55 41.02
N GLN A 26 -13.20 35.85 39.73
CA GLN A 26 -13.46 34.83 38.72
C GLN A 26 -12.29 33.83 38.74
N THR A 27 -12.45 32.71 39.44
CA THR A 27 -11.72 31.49 39.15
C THR A 27 -12.12 31.09 37.74
N GLN A 28 -11.18 31.27 36.79
CA GLN A 28 -11.23 30.63 35.48
C GLN A 28 -11.28 29.13 35.74
N GLU A 29 -12.42 28.50 35.46
CA GLU A 29 -12.45 27.05 35.28
C GLU A 29 -11.43 26.71 34.20
N PRO A 30 -10.63 25.62 34.38
CA PRO A 30 -9.72 25.18 33.33
C PRO A 30 -10.59 24.90 32.10
N VAL A 31 -10.27 25.55 30.98
CA VAL A 31 -10.79 25.21 29.66
C VAL A 31 -10.47 23.74 29.48
N GLN A 32 -11.46 22.86 29.56
CA GLN A 32 -11.33 21.51 29.05
C GLN A 32 -11.00 21.69 27.57
N GLU A 33 -9.72 21.46 27.21
CA GLU A 33 -9.36 21.24 25.85
C GLU A 33 -10.26 20.10 25.36
N ASN A 34 -11.12 20.40 24.41
CA ASN A 34 -11.92 19.42 23.71
C ASN A 34 -10.93 18.53 22.92
N ASN A 35 -10.45 17.47 23.56
CA ASN A 35 -9.66 16.42 22.94
C ASN A 35 -10.56 15.52 22.06
N THR A 36 -11.34 16.13 21.17
CA THR A 36 -11.96 15.39 20.08
C THR A 36 -10.87 15.17 19.03
N PRO A 37 -10.46 13.92 18.72
CA PRO A 37 -9.46 13.68 17.70
C PRO A 37 -9.86 14.35 16.39
N GLN A 38 -8.97 15.14 15.82
CA GLN A 38 -9.20 15.73 14.50
C GLN A 38 -9.22 14.63 13.44
N MET A 39 -10.02 14.78 12.38
CA MET A 39 -10.16 13.76 11.32
C MET A 39 -8.82 13.37 10.70
N ALA A 40 -7.90 14.32 10.56
CA ALA A 40 -6.57 14.09 10.02
C ALA A 40 -5.60 13.44 11.02
N ASP A 41 -5.91 13.38 12.32
CA ASP A 41 -4.99 12.83 13.36
C ASP A 41 -4.78 11.33 13.23
N LYS A 42 -5.61 10.64 12.45
CA LYS A 42 -5.38 9.24 12.09
C LYS A 42 -4.24 9.05 11.10
N TYR A 43 -3.66 10.12 10.55
CA TYR A 43 -2.47 10.10 9.72
C TYR A 43 -1.29 10.71 10.47
N ALA A 44 -0.20 9.95 10.60
CA ALA A 44 1.03 10.50 11.18
C ALA A 44 1.77 11.36 10.15
N GLU A 45 2.25 12.52 10.56
CA GLU A 45 3.16 13.30 9.72
C GLU A 45 4.55 12.65 9.68
N TYR A 46 5.13 12.61 8.49
CA TYR A 46 6.49 12.14 8.27
C TYR A 46 7.17 12.94 7.15
N THR A 47 8.40 13.38 7.38
CA THR A 47 9.17 14.07 6.34
C THR A 47 9.86 13.05 5.45
N LEU A 48 9.47 13.06 4.17
CA LEU A 48 9.96 12.11 3.16
C LEU A 48 11.14 12.73 2.40
N THR A 49 12.33 12.23 2.66
CA THR A 49 13.58 12.74 2.07
C THR A 49 14.60 11.61 1.88
N THR A 50 15.65 11.87 1.10
CA THR A 50 16.79 10.99 0.92
C THR A 50 18.07 11.80 0.67
N ASP A 51 19.22 11.15 0.72
CA ASP A 51 20.50 11.75 0.33
C ASP A 51 20.61 11.80 -1.21
N ILE A 52 20.74 13.00 -1.73
CA ILE A 52 20.95 13.29 -3.16
C ILE A 52 22.36 13.85 -3.45
N SER A 53 23.29 13.72 -2.52
CA SER A 53 24.66 14.26 -2.68
C SER A 53 25.42 13.58 -3.83
N HIS A 54 25.06 12.36 -4.16
CA HIS A 54 25.64 11.56 -5.26
C HIS A 54 25.10 11.93 -6.64
N LEU A 55 24.00 12.70 -6.73
CA LEU A 55 23.43 13.13 -8.00
C LEU A 55 24.25 14.27 -8.61
N SER A 56 24.40 14.25 -9.91
CA SER A 56 24.99 15.34 -10.68
C SER A 56 24.11 16.61 -10.65
N ASP A 57 24.68 17.74 -11.02
CA ASP A 57 23.93 19.01 -11.10
C ASP A 57 22.80 18.92 -12.14
N ASN A 58 23.01 18.24 -13.27
CA ASN A 58 21.98 18.00 -14.29
C ASN A 58 20.82 17.15 -13.73
N GLU A 59 21.11 16.08 -12.99
CA GLU A 59 20.07 15.26 -12.36
C GLU A 59 19.27 16.03 -11.31
N LYS A 60 19.91 16.95 -10.57
CA LYS A 60 19.21 17.85 -9.64
C LYS A 60 18.32 18.88 -10.35
N GLU A 61 18.74 19.40 -11.49
CA GLU A 61 17.89 20.25 -12.33
C GLU A 61 16.73 19.42 -12.94
N MET A 62 17.01 18.20 -13.42
CA MET A 62 15.99 17.28 -13.91
C MET A 62 14.90 17.02 -12.85
N LEU A 63 15.28 16.81 -11.59
CA LEU A 63 14.30 16.61 -10.50
C LEU A 63 13.29 17.75 -10.39
N LYS A 64 13.70 19.00 -10.63
CA LYS A 64 12.78 20.16 -10.59
C LYS A 64 11.69 20.04 -11.66
N LEU A 65 12.07 19.65 -12.89
CA LEU A 65 11.13 19.43 -13.98
C LEU A 65 10.20 18.25 -13.71
N LEU A 66 10.75 17.17 -13.12
CA LEU A 66 9.96 16.00 -12.75
C LEU A 66 8.93 16.34 -11.66
N PHE A 67 9.27 17.16 -10.65
CA PHE A 67 8.33 17.64 -9.65
C PHE A 67 7.19 18.45 -10.29
N GLU A 68 7.51 19.36 -11.22
CA GLU A 68 6.48 20.13 -11.92
C GLU A 68 5.57 19.25 -12.77
N ALA A 69 6.10 18.21 -13.43
CA ALA A 69 5.32 17.25 -14.18
C ALA A 69 4.40 16.41 -13.26
N ALA A 70 4.90 15.99 -12.10
CA ALA A 70 4.15 15.25 -11.10
C ALA A 70 3.01 16.10 -10.49
N ASP A 71 3.25 17.40 -10.25
CA ASP A 71 2.19 18.32 -9.78
C ASP A 71 1.03 18.44 -10.76
N ILE A 72 1.28 18.23 -12.07
CA ILE A 72 0.21 18.20 -13.06
C ILE A 72 -0.63 16.92 -12.89
N MET A 73 -0.02 15.78 -12.62
CA MET A 73 -0.76 14.53 -12.32
C MET A 73 -1.63 14.69 -11.06
N ASP A 74 -1.13 15.39 -10.04
CA ASP A 74 -1.91 15.73 -8.85
C ASP A 74 -3.18 16.54 -9.19
N GLN A 75 -3.04 17.53 -10.07
CA GLN A 75 -4.18 18.34 -10.53
C GLN A 75 -5.18 17.50 -11.34
N LEU A 76 -4.69 16.62 -12.23
CA LEU A 76 -5.53 15.74 -13.03
C LEU A 76 -6.32 14.77 -12.15
N PHE A 77 -5.68 14.17 -11.17
CA PHE A 77 -6.37 13.28 -10.25
C PHE A 77 -7.45 13.98 -9.41
N TRP A 78 -7.24 15.23 -9.01
CA TRP A 78 -8.30 16.02 -8.38
C TRP A 78 -9.53 16.16 -9.29
N LEU A 79 -9.32 16.42 -10.59
CA LEU A 79 -10.40 16.51 -11.57
C LEU A 79 -11.10 15.15 -11.76
N GLU A 80 -10.36 14.05 -11.77
CA GLU A 80 -10.87 12.69 -11.92
C GLU A 80 -11.62 12.17 -10.70
N ASN A 81 -11.12 12.48 -9.50
CA ASN A 81 -11.69 11.95 -8.26
C ASN A 81 -12.88 12.77 -7.74
N TYR A 82 -12.80 14.11 -7.83
CA TYR A 82 -13.81 15.02 -7.29
C TYR A 82 -14.31 16.06 -8.29
N GLY A 83 -13.41 16.75 -9.01
CA GLY A 83 -13.70 17.87 -9.89
C GLY A 83 -13.03 19.18 -9.41
N ASP A 84 -13.82 20.19 -9.08
CA ASP A 84 -13.32 21.52 -8.72
C ASP A 84 -12.80 21.56 -7.27
N LYS A 85 -11.48 21.39 -7.13
CA LYS A 85 -10.76 21.45 -5.85
C LYS A 85 -10.96 22.79 -5.15
N ASP A 86 -10.83 23.90 -5.87
CA ASP A 86 -10.84 25.24 -5.29
C ASP A 86 -12.24 25.60 -4.75
N ALA A 87 -13.29 25.23 -5.50
CA ALA A 87 -14.66 25.39 -5.06
C ALA A 87 -14.98 24.55 -3.80
N LEU A 88 -14.42 23.33 -3.68
CA LEU A 88 -14.54 22.53 -2.48
C LEU A 88 -13.80 23.20 -1.32
N MET A 89 -12.52 23.52 -1.49
CA MET A 89 -11.69 24.08 -0.42
C MET A 89 -12.24 25.38 0.15
N ALA A 90 -12.87 26.23 -0.66
CA ALA A 90 -13.49 27.48 -0.23
C ALA A 90 -14.66 27.28 0.75
N GLN A 91 -15.25 26.10 0.80
CA GLN A 91 -16.41 25.77 1.65
C GLN A 91 -16.00 25.04 2.95
N LEU A 92 -14.75 24.59 3.04
CA LEU A 92 -14.27 23.74 4.12
C LEU A 92 -13.63 24.54 5.25
N THR A 93 -13.76 24.04 6.49
CA THR A 93 -12.95 24.49 7.62
C THR A 93 -11.47 24.11 7.41
N PRO A 94 -10.51 24.76 8.07
CA PRO A 94 -9.08 24.42 7.94
C PRO A 94 -8.78 22.93 8.22
N GLU A 95 -9.46 22.33 9.19
CA GLU A 95 -9.36 20.90 9.49
C GLU A 95 -9.86 20.03 8.34
N GLN A 96 -11.04 20.34 7.82
CA GLN A 96 -11.61 19.64 6.67
C GLN A 96 -10.74 19.84 5.42
N GLN A 97 -10.18 21.03 5.19
CA GLN A 97 -9.24 21.28 4.08
C GLN A 97 -8.02 20.38 4.15
N ARG A 98 -7.40 20.27 5.35
CA ARG A 98 -6.26 19.37 5.57
C ARG A 98 -6.64 17.92 5.27
N PHE A 99 -7.80 17.49 5.74
CA PHE A 99 -8.25 16.12 5.49
C PHE A 99 -8.62 15.87 4.02
N ALA A 100 -9.29 16.82 3.36
CA ALA A 100 -9.61 16.77 1.95
C ALA A 100 -8.35 16.70 1.05
N GLN A 101 -7.24 17.33 1.46
CA GLN A 101 -5.95 17.20 0.76
C GLN A 101 -5.40 15.77 0.82
N ILE A 102 -5.61 15.07 1.94
CA ILE A 102 -5.16 13.67 2.09
C ILE A 102 -6.05 12.72 1.27
N THR A 103 -7.35 13.00 1.21
CA THR A 103 -8.36 12.11 0.59
C THR A 103 -8.68 12.48 -0.85
N TYR A 104 -8.15 13.60 -1.37
CA TYR A 104 -8.49 14.17 -2.69
C TYR A 104 -9.99 14.37 -2.91
N GLY A 105 -10.69 14.79 -1.87
CA GLY A 105 -12.12 15.03 -1.92
C GLY A 105 -12.75 15.00 -0.53
N PRO A 106 -14.09 15.06 -0.45
CA PRO A 106 -14.83 15.14 0.82
C PRO A 106 -15.14 13.75 1.41
N TRP A 107 -14.48 12.67 0.96
CA TRP A 107 -14.77 11.31 1.38
C TRP A 107 -13.56 10.62 2.00
N ASP A 108 -13.79 9.92 3.09
CA ASP A 108 -12.79 9.14 3.79
C ASP A 108 -12.63 7.75 3.14
N GLY A 109 -11.60 7.57 2.31
CA GLY A 109 -11.34 6.29 1.63
C GLY A 109 -10.99 5.15 2.58
N LEU A 110 -10.52 5.44 3.80
CA LEU A 110 -10.24 4.43 4.82
C LEU A 110 -11.46 4.10 5.69
N ASP A 111 -12.59 4.81 5.51
CA ASP A 111 -13.88 4.53 6.16
C ASP A 111 -15.00 4.40 5.11
N GLY A 112 -14.80 3.53 4.12
CA GLY A 112 -15.80 3.19 3.11
C GLY A 112 -16.28 4.37 2.26
N ASN A 113 -15.44 5.38 2.02
CA ASN A 113 -15.77 6.61 1.31
C ASN A 113 -16.91 7.42 1.97
N LYS A 114 -17.01 7.38 3.29
CA LYS A 114 -17.97 8.18 4.04
C LYS A 114 -17.66 9.66 3.89
N SER A 115 -18.66 10.46 3.53
CA SER A 115 -18.51 11.91 3.50
C SER A 115 -18.29 12.48 4.91
N PHE A 116 -17.29 13.35 5.06
CA PHE A 116 -17.04 14.14 6.26
C PHE A 116 -17.51 15.59 6.14
N VAL A 117 -18.16 15.91 5.02
CA VAL A 117 -18.71 17.26 4.76
C VAL A 117 -20.23 17.18 4.71
N GLU A 118 -20.89 18.00 5.53
CA GLU A 118 -22.35 18.05 5.58
C GLU A 118 -22.93 18.49 4.22
N GLY A 119 -23.98 17.81 3.77
CA GLY A 119 -24.66 18.10 2.50
C GLY A 119 -24.00 17.47 1.27
N ILE A 120 -22.81 16.87 1.39
CA ILE A 120 -22.20 16.12 0.29
C ILE A 120 -22.62 14.64 0.39
N GLY A 121 -23.20 14.15 -0.71
CA GLY A 121 -23.66 12.75 -0.85
C GLY A 121 -22.51 11.73 -0.92
N PRO A 122 -22.84 10.46 -1.13
CA PRO A 122 -21.84 9.39 -1.29
C PRO A 122 -20.93 9.65 -2.51
N LYS A 123 -19.69 9.15 -2.45
CA LYS A 123 -18.76 9.19 -3.58
C LYS A 123 -19.40 8.47 -4.78
N PRO A 124 -19.45 9.10 -5.97
CA PRO A 124 -19.90 8.39 -7.17
C PRO A 124 -19.01 7.19 -7.45
N ALA A 125 -19.58 6.02 -7.71
CA ALA A 125 -18.82 4.80 -7.94
C ALA A 125 -17.82 4.91 -9.11
N GLY A 126 -18.18 5.66 -10.16
CA GLY A 126 -17.29 5.95 -11.30
C GLY A 126 -16.50 7.25 -11.15
N ALA A 127 -16.37 7.80 -9.96
CA ALA A 127 -15.75 9.10 -9.72
C ALA A 127 -16.23 10.16 -10.72
N GLN A 128 -15.34 10.89 -11.41
CA GLN A 128 -15.69 11.84 -12.46
C GLN A 128 -15.45 11.30 -13.90
N PHE A 129 -15.10 10.01 -14.03
CA PHE A 129 -14.85 9.41 -15.35
C PHE A 129 -16.09 9.27 -16.21
N TYR A 130 -17.28 9.36 -15.60
CA TYR A 130 -18.59 9.20 -16.25
C TYR A 130 -19.53 10.32 -15.82
N PRO A 131 -20.53 10.68 -16.67
CA PRO A 131 -21.59 11.59 -16.24
C PRO A 131 -22.29 11.04 -14.98
N VAL A 132 -22.48 11.88 -13.98
CA VAL A 132 -23.08 11.48 -12.69
C VAL A 132 -24.50 10.90 -12.87
N ASP A 133 -25.22 11.38 -13.88
CA ASP A 133 -26.58 10.95 -14.24
C ASP A 133 -26.60 9.75 -15.21
N MET A 134 -25.46 9.20 -15.62
CA MET A 134 -25.39 8.05 -16.53
C MET A 134 -26.00 6.80 -15.89
N THR A 135 -26.92 6.14 -16.61
CA THR A 135 -27.47 4.85 -16.19
C THR A 135 -26.69 3.66 -16.78
N ASP A 136 -26.88 2.47 -16.19
CA ASP A 136 -26.25 1.25 -16.72
C ASP A 136 -26.89 0.83 -18.05
N GLU A 137 -28.16 1.17 -18.30
CA GLU A 137 -28.85 0.97 -19.58
C GLU A 137 -28.23 1.84 -20.67
N GLU A 138 -27.94 3.13 -20.39
CA GLU A 138 -27.23 4.01 -21.32
C GLU A 138 -25.82 3.47 -21.62
N TRP A 139 -25.09 3.05 -20.59
CA TRP A 139 -23.77 2.44 -20.76
C TRP A 139 -23.82 1.19 -21.62
N ASN A 140 -24.77 0.29 -21.38
CA ASN A 140 -24.90 -0.94 -22.16
C ASN A 140 -25.30 -0.68 -23.62
N ALA A 141 -26.11 0.35 -23.86
CA ALA A 141 -26.53 0.75 -25.20
C ALA A 141 -25.50 1.61 -25.95
N PHE A 142 -24.50 2.15 -25.24
CA PHE A 142 -23.46 2.98 -25.82
C PHE A 142 -22.49 2.14 -26.65
N ASP A 143 -22.53 2.34 -27.97
CA ASP A 143 -21.70 1.61 -28.95
C ASP A 143 -20.58 2.53 -29.46
N ASP A 144 -19.47 2.58 -28.71
CA ASP A 144 -18.25 3.28 -29.09
C ASP A 144 -17.06 2.33 -28.88
N PRO A 145 -16.18 2.14 -29.89
CA PRO A 145 -15.06 1.20 -29.81
C PRO A 145 -14.10 1.53 -28.67
N ASN A 146 -14.05 2.78 -28.22
CA ASN A 146 -13.14 3.28 -27.19
C ASN A 146 -13.77 3.33 -25.80
N LYS A 147 -15.04 2.92 -25.64
CA LYS A 147 -15.72 3.01 -24.32
C LYS A 147 -15.01 2.22 -23.22
N ASN A 148 -14.37 1.12 -23.58
CA ASN A 148 -13.62 0.27 -22.65
C ASN A 148 -12.12 0.62 -22.60
N SER A 149 -11.67 1.69 -23.26
CA SER A 149 -10.29 2.17 -23.08
C SER A 149 -10.10 2.70 -21.66
N GLN A 150 -8.93 2.40 -21.08
CA GLN A 150 -8.54 2.92 -19.77
C GLN A 150 -8.30 4.43 -19.77
N TYR A 151 -8.11 5.02 -20.97
CA TYR A 151 -7.60 6.37 -21.17
C TYR A 151 -8.63 7.31 -21.81
N THR A 152 -9.93 7.09 -21.54
CA THR A 152 -11.01 7.94 -22.04
C THR A 152 -11.96 8.38 -20.94
N MET A 153 -12.34 9.66 -20.96
CA MET A 153 -13.50 10.19 -20.23
C MET A 153 -14.77 9.85 -21.00
N ILE A 154 -15.83 9.52 -20.29
CA ILE A 154 -17.17 9.43 -20.86
C ILE A 154 -17.92 10.71 -20.51
N VAL A 155 -18.33 11.45 -21.53
CA VAL A 155 -19.01 12.73 -21.35
C VAL A 155 -20.33 12.77 -22.10
N ARG A 156 -21.18 13.76 -21.83
CA ARG A 156 -22.36 14.05 -22.67
C ARG A 156 -21.98 15.01 -23.79
N GLY A 157 -22.28 14.62 -25.03
CA GLY A 157 -22.18 15.51 -26.16
C GLY A 157 -23.29 16.58 -26.15
N GLU A 158 -23.26 17.51 -27.11
CA GLU A 158 -24.28 18.57 -27.28
C GLU A 158 -25.70 18.02 -27.49
N ASP A 159 -25.81 16.81 -28.06
CA ASP A 159 -27.06 16.08 -28.25
C ASP A 159 -27.53 15.29 -27.01
N GLY A 160 -26.81 15.42 -25.89
CA GLY A 160 -27.07 14.74 -24.62
C GLY A 160 -26.63 13.26 -24.57
N LYS A 161 -26.12 12.69 -25.68
CA LYS A 161 -25.66 11.31 -25.73
C LYS A 161 -24.26 11.15 -25.17
N LEU A 162 -23.93 9.92 -24.77
CA LEU A 162 -22.59 9.58 -24.33
C LEU A 162 -21.57 9.69 -25.47
N LYS A 163 -20.38 10.16 -25.15
CA LYS A 163 -19.23 10.31 -26.05
C LYS A 163 -17.95 9.95 -25.29
N CYS A 164 -17.03 9.20 -25.93
CA CYS A 164 -15.66 9.04 -25.48
C CYS A 164 -14.82 10.26 -25.87
N VAL A 165 -14.03 10.73 -24.93
CA VAL A 165 -12.99 11.75 -25.16
C VAL A 165 -11.69 11.22 -24.60
N TRP A 166 -10.64 11.13 -25.40
CA TRP A 166 -9.32 10.70 -24.96
C TRP A 166 -8.75 11.64 -23.90
N TYR A 167 -7.94 11.14 -22.98
CA TYR A 167 -7.35 11.95 -21.91
C TYR A 167 -6.49 13.07 -22.47
N HIS A 168 -5.70 12.82 -23.52
CA HIS A 168 -4.89 13.86 -24.16
C HIS A 168 -5.72 15.01 -24.77
N ASP A 169 -6.98 14.74 -25.16
CA ASP A 169 -7.90 15.78 -25.65
C ASP A 169 -8.67 16.45 -24.50
N TYR A 170 -9.14 15.65 -23.53
CA TYR A 170 -9.94 16.16 -22.42
C TYR A 170 -9.12 17.06 -21.48
N PHE A 171 -7.87 16.68 -21.22
CA PHE A 171 -6.92 17.39 -20.38
C PHE A 171 -5.80 18.06 -21.20
N ALA A 172 -6.10 18.54 -22.41
CA ALA A 172 -5.11 18.92 -23.43
C ALA A 172 -4.02 19.88 -22.93
N GLU A 173 -4.39 20.93 -22.19
CA GLU A 173 -3.43 21.94 -21.71
C GLU A 173 -2.48 21.35 -20.64
N GLN A 174 -3.00 20.58 -19.70
CA GLN A 174 -2.22 19.95 -18.64
C GLN A 174 -1.29 18.89 -19.24
N ILE A 175 -1.81 18.02 -20.09
CA ILE A 175 -1.03 16.96 -20.74
C ILE A 175 0.09 17.55 -21.62
N LYS A 176 -0.20 18.59 -22.39
CA LYS A 176 0.80 19.26 -23.21
C LYS A 176 1.96 19.80 -22.33
N LYS A 177 1.62 20.43 -21.19
CA LYS A 177 2.62 20.98 -20.27
C LYS A 177 3.44 19.86 -19.63
N ALA A 178 2.81 18.80 -19.11
CA ALA A 178 3.50 17.67 -18.51
C ALA A 178 4.45 16.99 -19.49
N ALA A 179 3.98 16.74 -20.73
CA ALA A 179 4.81 16.14 -21.77
C ALA A 179 6.03 17.00 -22.13
N SER A 180 5.86 18.33 -22.23
CA SER A 180 7.02 19.22 -22.50
C SER A 180 8.03 19.21 -21.36
N LEU A 181 7.59 19.15 -20.10
CA LEU A 181 8.50 19.03 -18.95
C LEU A 181 9.29 17.71 -18.97
N LEU A 182 8.67 16.61 -19.39
CA LEU A 182 9.38 15.33 -19.55
C LEU A 182 10.37 15.35 -20.71
N GLU A 183 10.04 16.01 -21.84
CA GLU A 183 10.98 16.24 -22.94
C GLU A 183 12.20 17.02 -22.48
N ASP A 184 12.00 18.14 -21.78
CA ASP A 184 13.10 18.94 -21.22
C ASP A 184 13.92 18.16 -20.17
N ALA A 185 13.26 17.38 -19.31
CA ALA A 185 13.91 16.52 -18.31
C ALA A 185 14.78 15.44 -18.97
N SER A 186 14.35 14.89 -20.11
CA SER A 186 15.07 13.86 -20.85
C SER A 186 16.46 14.31 -21.31
N GLU A 187 16.62 15.59 -21.65
CA GLU A 187 17.90 16.16 -22.07
C GLU A 187 18.91 16.30 -20.91
N LEU A 188 18.42 16.24 -19.66
CA LEU A 188 19.23 16.32 -18.44
C LEU A 188 19.49 14.95 -17.82
N ALA A 189 18.89 13.88 -18.35
CA ALA A 189 19.05 12.53 -17.82
C ALA A 189 20.51 12.06 -17.93
N GLY A 190 21.06 11.57 -16.82
CA GLY A 190 22.41 11.01 -16.78
C GLY A 190 22.50 9.59 -17.33
N ASP A 191 21.35 8.91 -17.48
CA ASP A 191 21.21 7.57 -18.02
C ASP A 191 20.42 7.64 -19.33
N GLU A 192 20.96 7.02 -20.39
CA GLU A 192 20.41 7.12 -21.75
C GLU A 192 19.04 6.42 -21.86
N GLU A 193 18.91 5.23 -21.25
CA GLU A 193 17.66 4.48 -21.25
C GLU A 193 16.56 5.23 -20.50
N PHE A 194 16.88 5.90 -19.40
CA PHE A 194 15.92 6.71 -18.68
C PHE A 194 15.54 7.97 -19.46
N GLY A 195 16.50 8.63 -20.13
CA GLY A 195 16.22 9.76 -21.02
C GLY A 195 15.26 9.38 -22.16
N GLU A 196 15.50 8.24 -22.81
CA GLU A 196 14.60 7.74 -23.86
C GLU A 196 13.21 7.37 -23.31
N TYR A 197 13.16 6.76 -22.11
CA TYR A 197 11.87 6.52 -21.45
C TYR A 197 11.08 7.81 -21.26
N LEU A 198 11.69 8.89 -20.78
CA LEU A 198 11.02 10.17 -20.57
C LEU A 198 10.45 10.76 -21.88
N LYS A 199 11.21 10.66 -23.00
CA LYS A 199 10.74 11.08 -24.33
C LYS A 199 9.54 10.26 -24.79
N LEU A 200 9.63 8.95 -24.68
CA LEU A 200 8.53 8.06 -25.06
C LEU A 200 7.31 8.23 -24.15
N ARG A 201 7.52 8.51 -22.85
CA ARG A 201 6.43 8.79 -21.92
C ARG A 201 5.75 10.14 -22.23
N ALA A 202 6.50 11.15 -22.63
CA ALA A 202 5.94 12.41 -23.13
C ALA A 202 5.07 12.21 -24.37
N LEU A 203 5.53 11.37 -25.32
CA LEU A 203 4.73 11.00 -26.49
C LEU A 203 3.48 10.20 -26.08
N ALA A 204 3.62 9.25 -25.15
CA ALA A 204 2.51 8.46 -24.65
C ALA A 204 1.42 9.32 -24.01
N LEU A 205 1.78 10.32 -23.21
CA LEU A 205 0.83 11.28 -22.64
C LEU A 205 0.06 12.05 -23.75
N ARG A 206 0.71 12.39 -24.87
CA ARG A 206 0.10 13.12 -26.00
C ARG A 206 -0.79 12.25 -26.89
N THR A 207 -0.72 10.93 -26.77
CA THR A 207 -1.37 9.98 -27.71
C THR A 207 -2.23 8.94 -27.02
N ASP A 208 -2.15 8.83 -25.68
CA ASP A 208 -2.73 7.76 -24.86
C ASP A 208 -2.29 6.33 -25.30
N ASP A 209 -1.14 6.20 -25.96
CA ASP A 209 -0.49 4.90 -26.28
C ASP A 209 0.79 4.73 -25.46
N TYR A 210 0.71 3.94 -24.40
CA TYR A 210 1.77 3.76 -23.41
C TYR A 210 2.70 2.58 -23.70
N LEU A 211 2.37 1.71 -24.69
CA LEU A 211 3.10 0.46 -24.90
C LEU A 211 4.61 0.67 -25.08
N GLN A 212 5.03 1.61 -25.94
CA GLN A 212 6.45 1.81 -26.23
C GLN A 212 7.21 2.37 -25.03
N SER A 213 6.62 3.29 -24.29
CA SER A 213 7.23 3.83 -23.06
C SER A 213 7.33 2.80 -21.95
N ASP A 214 6.33 1.91 -21.83
CA ASP A 214 6.36 0.81 -20.85
C ASP A 214 7.43 -0.23 -21.21
N MET A 215 7.57 -0.56 -22.50
CA MET A 215 8.65 -1.44 -22.98
C MET A 215 10.04 -0.84 -22.70
N GLN A 216 10.23 0.46 -22.95
CA GLN A 216 11.48 1.16 -22.67
C GLN A 216 11.78 1.22 -21.18
N TRP A 217 10.76 1.46 -20.34
CA TRP A 217 10.95 1.49 -18.89
C TRP A 217 11.49 0.17 -18.34
N MET A 218 11.15 -0.97 -18.95
CA MET A 218 11.69 -2.28 -18.60
C MET A 218 13.20 -2.40 -18.85
N ASP A 219 13.78 -1.57 -19.70
CA ASP A 219 15.22 -1.57 -19.99
C ASP A 219 16.02 -0.61 -19.07
N VAL A 220 15.35 0.27 -18.31
CA VAL A 220 15.98 1.23 -17.39
C VAL A 220 16.54 0.51 -16.17
N ARG A 221 17.88 0.40 -16.07
CA ARG A 221 18.57 -0.39 -15.03
C ARG A 221 19.60 0.40 -14.22
N ASN A 222 20.30 1.35 -14.84
CA ASN A 222 21.47 2.00 -14.26
C ASN A 222 21.20 3.43 -13.78
N ASN A 223 19.95 3.86 -13.85
CA ASN A 223 19.49 5.18 -13.45
C ASN A 223 19.66 5.43 -11.94
N ASN A 224 19.98 6.67 -11.56
CA ASN A 224 19.93 7.13 -10.17
C ASN A 224 18.53 7.61 -9.77
N ILE A 225 17.79 8.17 -10.73
CA ILE A 225 16.43 8.67 -10.57
C ILE A 225 15.51 7.86 -11.46
N ASP A 226 14.35 7.48 -10.93
CA ASP A 226 13.28 6.84 -11.69
C ASP A 226 11.98 7.63 -11.53
N MET A 227 11.08 7.50 -12.48
CA MET A 227 9.77 8.12 -12.45
C MET A 227 8.72 7.20 -13.03
N VAL A 228 7.65 7.00 -12.28
CA VAL A 228 6.39 6.46 -12.81
C VAL A 228 5.44 7.64 -12.97
N ILE A 229 4.83 7.82 -14.14
CA ILE A 229 3.95 8.96 -14.41
C ILE A 229 2.91 8.61 -15.48
N GLY A 230 1.67 9.00 -15.27
CA GLY A 230 0.55 8.85 -16.21
C GLY A 230 -0.69 8.26 -15.56
N PRO A 231 -1.69 7.84 -16.35
CA PRO A 231 -2.84 7.08 -15.89
C PRO A 231 -2.42 5.61 -15.70
N ILE A 232 -2.40 5.12 -14.45
CA ILE A 232 -1.78 3.84 -14.08
C ILE A 232 -2.80 2.86 -13.49
N GLU A 233 -3.46 3.22 -12.38
CA GLU A 233 -4.34 2.31 -11.64
C GLU A 233 -5.82 2.66 -11.85
N ASN A 234 -6.68 1.65 -11.80
CA ASN A 234 -8.11 1.80 -12.09
C ASN A 234 -9.03 1.62 -10.86
N TYR A 235 -8.47 1.60 -9.66
CA TYR A 235 -9.25 1.40 -8.42
C TYR A 235 -10.23 2.52 -8.12
N THR A 236 -9.95 3.74 -8.59
CA THR A 236 -10.83 4.91 -8.41
C THR A 236 -12.12 4.79 -9.22
N ASP A 237 -12.10 4.07 -10.36
CA ASP A 237 -13.31 3.64 -11.09
C ASP A 237 -13.94 2.40 -10.44
N ALA A 238 -14.60 2.57 -9.30
CA ALA A 238 -15.30 1.48 -8.62
C ALA A 238 -16.60 1.06 -9.33
N ARG A 239 -17.01 1.75 -10.41
CA ARG A 239 -18.23 1.42 -11.16
C ARG A 239 -18.02 0.26 -12.13
N TYR A 240 -16.96 0.32 -12.92
CA TYR A 240 -16.67 -0.69 -13.94
C TYR A 240 -15.23 -1.21 -13.87
N GLY A 241 -14.34 -0.57 -13.11
CA GLY A 241 -12.93 -0.94 -13.00
C GLY A 241 -12.16 -0.77 -14.32
N ILE A 242 -12.54 0.21 -15.16
CA ILE A 242 -11.98 0.38 -16.49
C ILE A 242 -11.00 1.56 -16.54
N LYS A 243 -11.41 2.74 -16.01
CA LYS A 243 -10.69 4.00 -16.21
C LYS A 243 -9.50 4.12 -15.28
N ALA A 244 -8.32 4.40 -15.86
CA ALA A 244 -7.11 4.61 -15.10
C ALA A 244 -6.99 6.05 -14.61
N SER A 245 -6.55 6.22 -13.36
CA SER A 245 -6.32 7.51 -12.71
C SER A 245 -4.89 8.00 -12.93
N HIS A 246 -4.71 9.32 -13.02
CA HIS A 246 -3.39 9.91 -13.10
C HIS A 246 -2.66 9.88 -11.76
N GLU A 247 -1.39 9.48 -11.81
CA GLU A 247 -0.48 9.48 -10.69
C GLU A 247 0.96 9.68 -11.11
N ALA A 248 1.82 10.02 -10.16
CA ALA A 248 3.26 10.01 -10.35
C ALA A 248 4.02 9.66 -9.08
N PHE A 249 5.12 8.93 -9.26
CA PHE A 249 6.15 8.69 -8.25
C PHE A 249 7.48 9.25 -8.76
N ILE A 250 8.20 9.99 -7.92
CA ILE A 250 9.60 10.35 -8.17
C ILE A 250 10.45 9.59 -7.17
N LEU A 251 11.43 8.85 -7.69
CA LEU A 251 12.18 7.84 -6.96
C LEU A 251 13.68 8.10 -7.10
N VAL A 252 14.41 7.94 -6.01
CA VAL A 252 15.89 7.92 -6.01
C VAL A 252 16.33 6.50 -5.64
N LYS A 253 17.16 5.89 -6.49
CA LYS A 253 17.56 4.50 -6.33
C LYS A 253 18.53 4.32 -5.16
N ASP A 254 18.23 3.36 -4.29
CA ASP A 254 19.19 2.87 -3.31
C ASP A 254 20.13 1.85 -3.97
N GLN A 255 21.27 2.36 -4.43
CA GLN A 255 22.24 1.57 -5.18
C GLN A 255 22.86 0.47 -4.33
N GLU A 256 23.00 0.67 -3.03
CA GLU A 256 23.62 -0.32 -2.14
C GLU A 256 22.67 -1.49 -1.89
N TRP A 257 21.44 -1.22 -1.51
CA TRP A 257 20.42 -2.26 -1.36
C TRP A 257 20.13 -2.99 -2.67
N THR A 258 20.07 -2.27 -3.79
CA THR A 258 19.87 -2.89 -5.10
C THR A 258 20.98 -3.88 -5.46
N LYS A 259 22.25 -3.56 -5.17
CA LYS A 259 23.38 -4.48 -5.33
C LYS A 259 23.29 -5.70 -4.40
N GLN A 260 22.88 -5.50 -3.15
CA GLN A 260 22.70 -6.60 -2.19
C GLN A 260 21.59 -7.54 -2.66
N LEU A 261 20.47 -7.01 -3.16
CA LEU A 261 19.37 -7.82 -3.69
C LEU A 261 19.81 -8.67 -4.88
N ALA A 262 20.56 -8.08 -5.83
CA ALA A 262 21.13 -8.83 -6.96
C ALA A 262 22.06 -9.95 -6.50
N ARG A 263 22.88 -9.71 -5.45
CA ARG A 263 23.72 -10.75 -4.83
C ARG A 263 22.88 -11.88 -4.25
N TYR A 264 21.82 -11.58 -3.49
CA TYR A 264 20.97 -12.61 -2.89
C TYR A 264 20.19 -13.40 -3.94
N ALA A 265 19.73 -12.75 -5.01
CA ALA A 265 19.05 -13.41 -6.12
C ALA A 265 19.89 -14.53 -6.76
N ALA A 266 21.22 -14.39 -6.78
CA ALA A 266 22.12 -15.42 -7.29
C ALA A 266 22.06 -16.75 -6.51
N PHE A 267 21.64 -16.73 -5.23
CA PHE A 267 21.50 -17.95 -4.42
C PHE A 267 20.13 -18.63 -4.58
N VAL A 268 19.15 -17.98 -5.20
CA VAL A 268 17.78 -18.52 -5.32
C VAL A 268 17.72 -19.92 -5.93
N PRO A 269 18.45 -20.26 -7.03
CA PRO A 269 18.45 -21.62 -7.58
C PRO A 269 19.00 -22.67 -6.62
N GLU A 270 19.99 -22.32 -5.79
CA GLU A 270 20.54 -23.24 -4.79
C GLU A 270 19.59 -23.40 -3.59
N LEU A 271 19.00 -22.30 -3.12
CA LEU A 271 18.04 -22.31 -2.02
C LEU A 271 16.76 -23.07 -2.38
N GLN A 272 16.34 -23.05 -3.67
CA GLN A 272 15.24 -23.87 -4.17
C GLN A 272 15.47 -25.37 -3.92
N LYS A 273 16.70 -25.86 -4.12
CA LYS A 273 17.05 -27.26 -3.88
C LYS A 273 17.05 -27.63 -2.39
N GLN A 274 17.24 -26.64 -1.53
CA GLN A 274 17.26 -26.81 -0.07
C GLN A 274 15.89 -26.68 0.59
N LEU A 275 14.81 -26.46 -0.18
CA LEU A 275 13.45 -26.36 0.39
C LEU A 275 13.12 -27.59 1.24
N PRO A 276 12.41 -27.44 2.37
CA PRO A 276 12.17 -28.50 3.35
C PRO A 276 11.04 -29.45 2.92
N VAL A 277 11.15 -30.00 1.72
CA VAL A 277 10.16 -30.91 1.09
C VAL A 277 10.87 -32.01 0.31
N PRO A 278 10.19 -33.15 -0.02
CA PRO A 278 10.70 -34.16 -0.91
C PRO A 278 11.04 -33.63 -2.32
N GLU A 279 11.92 -34.35 -3.03
CA GLU A 279 12.48 -33.91 -4.30
C GLU A 279 11.43 -33.63 -5.40
N GLU A 280 10.29 -34.34 -5.36
CA GLU A 280 9.19 -34.12 -6.30
C GLU A 280 8.56 -32.72 -6.22
N TYR A 281 8.71 -32.03 -5.09
CA TYR A 281 8.22 -30.65 -4.87
C TYR A 281 9.25 -29.56 -5.19
N LYS A 282 10.49 -29.92 -5.58
CA LYS A 282 11.61 -28.98 -5.82
C LYS A 282 12.03 -28.89 -7.29
N LYS A 283 11.28 -29.50 -8.20
CA LYS A 283 11.67 -29.64 -9.60
C LYS A 283 11.70 -28.34 -10.39
N GLU A 284 11.06 -27.31 -9.89
CA GLU A 284 11.05 -25.99 -10.54
C GLU A 284 12.45 -25.35 -10.48
N VAL A 285 12.79 -24.67 -11.56
CA VAL A 285 14.02 -23.88 -11.64
C VAL A 285 13.61 -22.40 -11.63
N PRO A 286 13.71 -21.73 -10.49
CA PRO A 286 13.42 -20.31 -10.43
C PRO A 286 14.42 -19.53 -11.27
N GLY A 287 13.96 -18.47 -11.94
CA GLY A 287 14.85 -17.53 -12.62
C GLY A 287 15.73 -16.81 -11.59
N SER A 288 16.97 -16.52 -11.98
CA SER A 288 17.86 -15.66 -11.21
C SER A 288 17.62 -14.16 -11.47
N ASP A 289 16.76 -13.86 -12.42
CA ASP A 289 16.53 -12.50 -12.93
C ASP A 289 15.21 -11.94 -12.34
N VAL A 290 15.26 -11.67 -11.05
CA VAL A 290 14.17 -10.94 -10.37
C VAL A 290 14.48 -9.46 -10.48
N ASP A 291 13.69 -8.73 -11.27
CA ASP A 291 13.80 -7.27 -11.38
C ASP A 291 13.23 -6.60 -10.13
N LEU A 292 13.98 -6.71 -9.05
CA LEU A 292 13.67 -6.17 -7.74
C LEU A 292 14.71 -5.11 -7.36
N ALA A 293 14.25 -3.89 -7.12
CA ALA A 293 15.13 -2.78 -6.74
C ALA A 293 14.55 -2.00 -5.56
N ALA A 294 15.46 -1.42 -4.76
CA ALA A 294 15.11 -0.55 -3.64
C ALA A 294 15.25 0.91 -4.06
N TYR A 295 14.26 1.70 -3.68
CA TYR A 295 14.20 3.14 -3.93
C TYR A 295 13.78 3.89 -2.68
N ASP A 296 14.24 5.12 -2.59
CA ASP A 296 13.62 6.13 -1.74
C ASP A 296 12.68 6.98 -2.59
N VAL A 297 11.40 7.00 -2.24
CA VAL A 297 10.44 7.88 -2.90
C VAL A 297 10.56 9.29 -2.33
N VAL A 298 10.61 10.29 -3.20
CA VAL A 298 10.75 11.69 -2.80
C VAL A 298 9.52 12.52 -3.13
N TYR A 299 8.61 11.96 -3.93
CA TYR A 299 7.31 12.56 -4.23
C TYR A 299 6.27 11.54 -4.66
N TYR A 300 5.07 11.72 -4.15
CA TYR A 300 3.83 11.08 -4.60
C TYR A 300 2.89 12.15 -5.12
N ALA A 301 2.21 11.91 -6.23
CA ALA A 301 1.21 12.81 -6.79
C ALA A 301 0.03 12.02 -7.35
N GLY A 302 -1.18 12.53 -7.17
CA GLY A 302 -2.40 11.91 -7.67
C GLY A 302 -2.82 10.67 -6.90
N ASP A 303 -3.31 9.62 -7.60
CA ASP A 303 -3.97 8.45 -7.00
C ASP A 303 -3.10 7.76 -5.93
N CYS A 304 -1.82 7.55 -6.19
CA CYS A 304 -0.89 6.93 -5.25
C CYS A 304 -0.66 7.74 -3.96
N ASN A 305 -1.01 9.02 -3.95
CA ASN A 305 -0.95 9.89 -2.77
C ASN A 305 -2.27 9.94 -2.00
N ALA A 306 -3.36 9.39 -2.53
CA ALA A 306 -4.68 9.44 -1.92
C ALA A 306 -4.82 8.39 -0.80
N ASN A 307 -5.40 8.81 0.33
CA ASN A 307 -5.72 7.93 1.46
C ASN A 307 -4.54 7.09 1.98
N SER A 308 -4.43 5.83 1.55
CA SER A 308 -3.35 4.92 1.95
C SER A 308 -2.13 5.09 1.04
N LYS A 309 -0.94 5.19 1.65
CA LYS A 309 0.30 5.40 0.89
C LYS A 309 0.88 4.07 0.41
N THR A 310 1.17 4.01 -0.89
CA THR A 310 1.85 2.89 -1.54
C THR A 310 3.26 2.71 -0.99
N ILE A 311 3.68 1.47 -0.74
CA ILE A 311 5.03 1.13 -0.26
C ILE A 311 5.83 0.26 -1.25
N ALA A 312 5.18 -0.19 -2.32
CA ALA A 312 5.79 -0.99 -3.37
C ALA A 312 5.06 -0.74 -4.69
N ILE A 313 5.77 -0.89 -5.80
CA ILE A 313 5.27 -0.73 -7.15
C ILE A 313 5.58 -2.02 -7.91
N ASN A 314 4.60 -2.58 -8.62
CA ASN A 314 4.78 -3.74 -9.51
C ASN A 314 4.12 -3.41 -10.85
N LEU A 315 4.90 -2.93 -11.79
CA LEU A 315 4.45 -2.40 -13.08
C LEU A 315 5.35 -2.90 -14.23
N PRO A 316 4.93 -2.73 -15.48
CA PRO A 316 3.68 -2.14 -15.97
C PRO A 316 2.48 -3.10 -15.86
N ASN A 317 1.26 -2.53 -15.94
CA ASN A 317 0.00 -3.29 -15.91
C ASN A 317 -0.38 -3.86 -17.30
N ASP A 318 0.28 -3.44 -18.38
CA ASP A 318 0.00 -3.91 -19.74
C ASP A 318 0.44 -5.38 -19.92
N GLU A 319 -0.52 -6.28 -20.13
CA GLU A 319 -0.26 -7.72 -20.34
C GLU A 319 0.71 -8.00 -21.51
N ARG A 320 0.72 -7.16 -22.55
CA ARG A 320 1.62 -7.31 -23.70
C ARG A 320 3.08 -7.10 -23.28
N VAL A 321 3.33 -6.17 -22.35
CA VAL A 321 4.65 -5.94 -21.78
C VAL A 321 5.00 -7.07 -20.82
N GLN A 322 4.08 -7.43 -19.93
CA GLN A 322 4.30 -8.51 -18.95
C GLN A 322 4.67 -9.84 -19.62
N LEU A 323 4.00 -10.20 -20.71
CA LEU A 323 4.28 -11.43 -21.47
C LEU A 323 5.66 -11.42 -22.17
N GLN A 324 6.17 -10.25 -22.54
CA GLN A 324 7.42 -10.11 -23.29
C GLN A 324 8.63 -9.79 -22.41
N ARG A 325 8.43 -9.02 -21.33
CA ARG A 325 9.49 -8.43 -20.51
C ARG A 325 9.32 -8.69 -19.01
N GLY A 326 8.15 -9.19 -18.56
CA GLY A 326 7.81 -9.32 -17.15
C GLY A 326 7.39 -7.99 -16.52
N THR A 327 7.68 -7.82 -15.24
CA THR A 327 7.39 -6.61 -14.47
C THR A 327 8.60 -6.18 -13.67
N ARG A 328 8.68 -4.88 -13.32
CA ARG A 328 9.64 -4.34 -12.36
C ARG A 328 8.96 -4.19 -10.99
N LYS A 329 9.66 -4.65 -9.96
CA LYS A 329 9.23 -4.54 -8.56
C LYS A 329 10.11 -3.52 -7.85
N LEU A 330 9.54 -2.38 -7.54
CA LEU A 330 10.22 -1.28 -6.87
C LEU A 330 9.73 -1.19 -5.43
N GLN A 331 10.66 -1.29 -4.47
CA GLN A 331 10.33 -1.22 -3.05
C GLN A 331 10.70 0.15 -2.50
N LEU A 332 9.74 0.83 -1.89
CA LEU A 332 9.85 2.21 -1.44
C LEU A 332 10.35 2.25 0.02
N LYS A 333 11.68 2.14 0.19
CA LYS A 333 12.32 1.90 1.48
C LYS A 333 12.00 2.96 2.54
N ASN A 334 12.09 4.24 2.19
CA ASN A 334 11.82 5.32 3.16
C ASN A 334 10.32 5.44 3.51
N ALA A 335 9.40 5.10 2.59
CA ALA A 335 7.97 5.01 2.88
C ALA A 335 7.68 3.83 3.82
N MET A 336 8.33 2.69 3.61
CA MET A 336 8.28 1.56 4.54
C MET A 336 8.82 1.95 5.91
N LYS A 337 9.91 2.73 5.97
CA LYS A 337 10.48 3.25 7.23
C LYS A 337 9.50 4.14 7.98
N ALA A 338 8.77 5.00 7.26
CA ALA A 338 7.74 5.85 7.87
C ALA A 338 6.63 5.01 8.53
N LYS A 339 6.11 3.99 7.84
CA LYS A 339 5.09 3.08 8.40
C LYS A 339 5.65 2.22 9.54
N PHE A 340 6.90 1.80 9.45
CA PHE A 340 7.59 1.11 10.53
C PHE A 340 7.65 1.99 11.79
N ASP A 341 8.17 3.22 11.68
CA ASP A 341 8.38 4.11 12.83
C ASP A 341 7.07 4.58 13.47
N LYS A 342 6.08 4.94 12.64
CA LYS A 342 4.87 5.63 13.11
C LYS A 342 3.70 4.70 13.41
N ILE A 343 3.72 3.48 12.90
CA ILE A 343 2.61 2.53 13.06
C ILE A 343 3.09 1.24 13.71
N MET A 344 4.07 0.56 13.11
CA MET A 344 4.51 -0.75 13.58
C MET A 344 5.19 -0.67 14.95
N MET A 345 6.07 0.29 15.17
CA MET A 345 6.76 0.45 16.46
C MET A 345 5.78 0.73 17.61
N PRO A 346 4.84 1.69 17.54
CA PRO A 346 3.83 1.87 18.59
C PRO A 346 2.96 0.64 18.87
N ILE A 347 2.58 -0.12 17.82
CA ILE A 347 1.87 -1.39 18.00
C ILE A 347 2.76 -2.39 18.77
N SER A 348 4.01 -2.48 18.39
CA SER A 348 4.98 -3.41 19.01
C SER A 348 5.24 -3.07 20.48
N GLU A 349 5.35 -1.80 20.83
CA GLU A 349 5.51 -1.34 22.23
C GLU A 349 4.34 -1.78 23.11
N MET A 350 3.14 -1.93 22.54
CA MET A 350 1.96 -2.41 23.27
C MET A 350 1.93 -3.94 23.39
N LEU A 351 2.34 -4.64 22.32
CA LEU A 351 2.08 -6.06 22.17
C LEU A 351 3.32 -6.96 22.39
N MET A 352 4.54 -6.43 22.30
CA MET A 352 5.76 -7.23 22.47
C MET A 352 6.37 -7.03 23.86
N THR A 353 7.05 -8.04 24.38
CA THR A 353 7.80 -7.90 25.64
C THR A 353 8.99 -6.95 25.47
N PRO A 354 9.50 -6.33 26.57
CA PRO A 354 10.66 -5.45 26.50
C PRO A 354 11.88 -6.12 25.85
N GLU A 355 12.12 -7.39 26.13
CA GLU A 355 13.21 -8.19 25.56
C GLU A 355 13.02 -8.36 24.04
N SER A 356 11.79 -8.65 23.60
CA SER A 356 11.46 -8.75 22.17
C SER A 356 11.61 -7.41 21.44
N MET A 357 11.36 -6.28 22.10
CA MET A 357 11.52 -4.95 21.50
C MET A 357 12.97 -4.65 21.08
N GLU A 358 13.97 -5.25 21.73
CA GLU A 358 15.38 -5.10 21.35
C GLU A 358 15.69 -5.69 19.98
N HIS A 359 14.85 -6.61 19.50
CA HIS A 359 14.97 -7.33 18.23
C HIS A 359 14.08 -6.77 17.12
N ILE A 360 13.31 -5.70 17.34
CA ILE A 360 12.49 -5.09 16.29
C ILE A 360 13.34 -4.06 15.56
N LYS A 361 13.73 -4.37 14.32
CA LYS A 361 14.64 -3.57 13.48
C LYS A 361 14.02 -3.25 12.14
N PHE A 362 14.25 -2.02 11.66
CA PHE A 362 13.82 -1.64 10.32
C PHE A 362 14.48 -2.48 9.23
N ASP A 363 15.78 -2.73 9.34
CA ASP A 363 16.50 -3.54 8.35
C ASP A 363 15.97 -4.98 8.27
N ALA A 364 15.52 -5.55 9.40
CA ALA A 364 14.84 -6.84 9.41
C ALA A 364 13.45 -6.75 8.74
N PHE A 365 12.69 -5.70 9.00
CA PHE A 365 11.39 -5.47 8.35
C PHE A 365 11.57 -5.34 6.83
N PHE A 366 12.50 -4.49 6.38
CA PHE A 366 12.77 -4.31 4.96
C PHE A 366 13.26 -5.60 4.30
N SER A 367 14.21 -6.32 4.92
CA SER A 367 14.70 -7.60 4.40
C SER A 367 13.60 -8.65 4.29
N ASN A 368 12.76 -8.79 5.30
CA ASN A 368 11.65 -9.75 5.28
C ASN A 368 10.71 -9.49 4.10
N VAL A 369 10.41 -8.22 3.77
CA VAL A 369 9.60 -7.85 2.59
C VAL A 369 10.36 -8.16 1.30
N MET A 370 11.67 -7.86 1.23
CA MET A 370 12.47 -8.17 0.04
C MET A 370 12.51 -9.67 -0.25
N PHE A 371 12.71 -10.48 0.77
CA PHE A 371 12.72 -11.93 0.63
C PHE A 371 11.34 -12.53 0.37
N HIS A 372 10.25 -11.89 0.85
CA HIS A 372 8.89 -12.22 0.46
C HIS A 372 8.72 -12.08 -1.07
N GLU A 373 9.12 -10.95 -1.65
CA GLU A 373 9.03 -10.73 -3.10
C GLU A 373 9.90 -11.71 -3.91
N THR A 374 11.07 -12.05 -3.38
CA THR A 374 11.94 -13.07 -3.98
C THR A 374 11.30 -14.45 -3.93
N ALA A 375 10.65 -14.80 -2.81
CA ALA A 375 10.03 -16.10 -2.58
C ALA A 375 8.80 -16.36 -3.46
N HIS A 376 8.15 -15.34 -4.03
CA HIS A 376 7.15 -15.54 -5.08
C HIS A 376 7.70 -16.29 -6.29
N GLY A 377 8.98 -16.09 -6.62
CA GLY A 377 9.65 -16.81 -7.69
C GLY A 377 9.96 -18.28 -7.39
N MET A 378 9.88 -18.69 -6.13
CA MET A 378 10.30 -20.01 -5.64
C MET A 378 9.11 -20.94 -5.35
N GLY A 379 9.45 -22.15 -4.91
CA GLY A 379 8.48 -23.19 -4.56
C GLY A 379 8.04 -24.01 -5.75
N ILE A 380 6.81 -24.50 -5.74
CA ILE A 380 6.23 -25.34 -6.77
C ILE A 380 5.15 -24.58 -7.55
N LYS A 381 5.16 -24.71 -8.87
CA LYS A 381 4.22 -24.03 -9.78
C LYS A 381 3.25 -24.97 -10.48
N LYS A 382 3.62 -26.26 -10.59
CA LYS A 382 2.81 -27.32 -11.19
C LYS A 382 2.49 -28.38 -10.14
N VAL A 383 1.27 -28.90 -10.17
CA VAL A 383 0.89 -30.01 -9.26
C VAL A 383 1.64 -31.28 -9.59
N ILE A 384 2.02 -32.07 -8.56
CA ILE A 384 2.88 -33.25 -8.73
C ILE A 384 2.12 -34.47 -9.28
N ASN A 385 0.80 -34.56 -9.03
CA ASN A 385 -0.05 -35.72 -9.32
C ASN A 385 -1.06 -35.47 -10.43
N GLY A 386 -0.91 -34.39 -11.21
CA GLY A 386 -1.86 -34.00 -12.25
C GLY A 386 -1.25 -33.19 -13.37
N GLU A 387 -2.08 -32.82 -14.32
CA GLU A 387 -1.77 -31.81 -15.31
C GLU A 387 -2.30 -30.46 -14.84
N GLY A 388 -1.52 -29.38 -14.99
CA GLY A 388 -1.93 -28.03 -14.67
C GLY A 388 -1.07 -27.34 -13.62
N THR A 389 -1.40 -26.11 -13.37
CA THR A 389 -0.72 -25.23 -12.41
C THR A 389 -1.35 -25.36 -11.01
N VAL A 390 -0.56 -25.00 -10.00
CA VAL A 390 -1.06 -24.85 -8.62
C VAL A 390 -2.23 -23.86 -8.57
N HIS A 391 -2.15 -22.76 -9.34
CA HIS A 391 -3.20 -21.75 -9.42
C HIS A 391 -4.53 -22.33 -9.93
N GLU A 392 -4.50 -23.11 -11.02
CA GLU A 392 -5.69 -23.77 -11.58
C GLU A 392 -6.28 -24.80 -10.60
N ALA A 393 -5.41 -25.58 -9.93
CA ALA A 393 -5.83 -26.61 -8.99
C ALA A 393 -6.48 -26.04 -7.72
N LEU A 394 -5.91 -24.97 -7.16
CA LEU A 394 -6.37 -24.38 -5.90
C LEU A 394 -7.42 -23.25 -6.07
N GLY A 395 -7.62 -22.75 -7.30
CA GLY A 395 -8.64 -21.75 -7.60
C GLY A 395 -8.63 -20.56 -6.63
N ASN A 396 -9.75 -20.23 -6.02
CA ASN A 396 -9.89 -19.11 -5.10
C ASN A 396 -9.14 -19.28 -3.74
N GLN A 397 -8.51 -20.42 -3.47
CA GLN A 397 -7.63 -20.62 -2.31
C GLN A 397 -6.18 -20.21 -2.63
N TYR A 398 -5.82 -20.10 -3.92
CA TYR A 398 -4.46 -19.88 -4.37
C TYR A 398 -3.83 -18.63 -3.77
N ASN A 399 -4.49 -17.48 -3.87
CA ASN A 399 -3.89 -16.22 -3.44
C ASN A 399 -3.48 -16.24 -1.97
N ALA A 400 -4.32 -16.77 -1.08
CA ALA A 400 -4.01 -16.80 0.35
C ALA A 400 -2.82 -17.71 0.68
N ILE A 401 -2.72 -18.88 0.02
CA ILE A 401 -1.60 -19.81 0.26
C ILE A 401 -0.31 -19.35 -0.45
N GLU A 402 -0.43 -18.63 -1.56
CA GLU A 402 0.71 -18.04 -2.27
C GLU A 402 1.36 -16.92 -1.45
N GLU A 403 0.56 -16.04 -0.85
CA GLU A 403 1.06 -15.02 0.07
C GLU A 403 1.70 -15.64 1.32
N ALA A 404 1.09 -16.69 1.88
CA ALA A 404 1.68 -17.43 2.99
C ALA A 404 3.00 -18.11 2.61
N LYS A 405 3.09 -18.66 1.40
CA LYS A 405 4.35 -19.20 0.85
C LYS A 405 5.42 -18.11 0.77
N ALA A 406 5.07 -16.95 0.22
CA ALA A 406 6.02 -15.85 0.06
C ALA A 406 6.53 -15.35 1.41
N ASP A 407 5.66 -15.14 2.39
CA ASP A 407 6.01 -14.74 3.76
C ASP A 407 6.95 -15.76 4.42
N VAL A 408 6.57 -17.03 4.42
CA VAL A 408 7.28 -18.08 5.18
C VAL A 408 8.57 -18.50 4.47
N LEU A 409 8.55 -18.63 3.13
CA LEU A 409 9.77 -18.90 2.37
C LEU A 409 10.73 -17.71 2.41
N GLY A 410 10.23 -16.47 2.44
CA GLY A 410 11.07 -15.30 2.63
C GLY A 410 11.86 -15.38 3.94
N LEU A 411 11.17 -15.72 5.03
CA LEU A 411 11.80 -15.90 6.35
C LEU A 411 12.75 -17.13 6.38
N TYR A 412 12.40 -18.21 5.66
CA TYR A 412 13.27 -19.37 5.47
C TYR A 412 14.54 -19.02 4.70
N LEU A 413 14.42 -18.24 3.61
CA LEU A 413 15.54 -17.81 2.78
C LEU A 413 16.55 -16.97 3.56
N VAL A 414 16.09 -15.97 4.32
CA VAL A 414 16.98 -15.14 5.12
C VAL A 414 17.67 -15.96 6.19
N THR A 415 16.98 -16.99 6.76
CA THR A 415 17.58 -17.94 7.71
C THR A 415 18.72 -18.71 7.04
N LYS A 416 18.51 -19.28 5.85
CA LYS A 416 19.53 -20.06 5.14
C LYS A 416 20.71 -19.19 4.70
N LEU A 417 20.46 -18.00 4.19
CA LEU A 417 21.53 -17.05 3.83
C LEU A 417 22.35 -16.61 5.04
N SER A 418 21.71 -16.43 6.21
CA SER A 418 22.40 -16.14 7.46
C SER A 418 23.27 -17.32 7.92
N GLU A 419 22.75 -18.57 7.84
CA GLU A 419 23.52 -19.79 8.15
C GLU A 419 24.74 -19.96 7.22
N MET A 420 24.62 -19.52 5.96
CA MET A 420 25.72 -19.52 4.97
C MET A 420 26.72 -18.38 5.19
N GLY A 421 26.41 -17.40 6.05
CA GLY A 421 27.21 -16.19 6.26
C GLY A 421 27.11 -15.17 5.12
N GLU A 422 26.12 -15.32 4.24
CA GLU A 422 25.87 -14.42 3.11
C GLU A 422 24.98 -13.23 3.47
N TYR A 423 24.11 -13.39 4.47
CA TYR A 423 23.28 -12.32 5.02
C TYR A 423 23.75 -11.97 6.43
N THR A 424 24.15 -10.71 6.62
CA THR A 424 24.74 -10.20 7.87
C THR A 424 24.16 -8.87 8.33
N ASN A 425 23.08 -8.38 7.68
CA ASN A 425 22.49 -7.08 7.99
C ASN A 425 21.80 -7.07 9.35
N THR A 426 21.18 -8.19 9.73
CA THR A 426 20.47 -8.37 11.00
C THR A 426 20.68 -9.80 11.52
N THR A 427 20.35 -10.05 12.78
CA THR A 427 20.35 -11.40 13.34
C THR A 427 19.06 -12.15 12.99
N MET A 428 19.02 -13.46 13.20
CA MET A 428 17.79 -14.23 13.01
C MET A 428 16.72 -13.87 14.03
N GLU A 429 17.14 -13.56 15.27
CA GLU A 429 16.27 -13.06 16.32
C GLU A 429 15.58 -11.76 15.89
N ASP A 430 16.32 -10.85 15.25
CA ASP A 430 15.76 -9.60 14.71
C ASP A 430 14.73 -9.89 13.61
N ASN A 431 15.05 -10.80 12.68
CA ASN A 431 14.13 -11.14 11.57
C ASN A 431 12.85 -11.81 12.06
N TYR A 432 12.96 -12.81 12.96
CA TYR A 432 11.78 -13.51 13.50
C TYR A 432 10.90 -12.59 14.32
N THR A 433 11.49 -11.78 15.21
CA THR A 433 10.70 -10.86 16.05
C THR A 433 10.03 -9.77 15.24
N THR A 434 10.76 -9.17 14.29
CA THR A 434 10.23 -8.13 13.44
C THR A 434 9.11 -8.65 12.51
N PHE A 435 9.26 -9.88 12.00
CA PHE A 435 8.22 -10.54 11.20
C PHE A 435 6.93 -10.71 12.01
N MET A 436 7.03 -11.26 13.24
CA MET A 436 5.88 -11.43 14.13
C MET A 436 5.20 -10.10 14.45
N ALA A 437 5.97 -9.06 14.77
CA ALA A 437 5.45 -7.72 15.01
C ALA A 437 4.73 -7.13 13.78
N GLY A 438 5.21 -7.44 12.58
CA GLY A 438 4.60 -7.05 11.31
C GLY A 438 3.19 -7.63 11.11
N ILE A 439 2.94 -8.85 11.61
CA ILE A 439 1.61 -9.48 11.54
C ILE A 439 0.56 -8.64 12.27
N PHE A 440 0.84 -8.13 13.47
CA PHE A 440 -0.12 -7.31 14.21
C PHE A 440 -0.55 -6.06 13.43
N ARG A 441 0.39 -5.40 12.74
CA ARG A 441 0.09 -4.27 11.87
C ARG A 441 -0.80 -4.70 10.69
N SER A 442 -0.47 -5.81 10.05
CA SER A 442 -1.15 -6.30 8.85
C SER A 442 -2.62 -6.67 9.11
N VAL A 443 -2.90 -7.33 10.24
CA VAL A 443 -4.26 -7.79 10.58
C VAL A 443 -5.03 -6.84 11.49
N ARG A 444 -4.50 -5.66 11.76
CA ARG A 444 -5.07 -4.67 12.68
C ARG A 444 -6.56 -4.39 12.41
N PHE A 445 -6.95 -4.33 11.15
CA PHE A 445 -8.31 -4.01 10.69
C PHE A 445 -9.04 -5.23 10.10
N GLY A 446 -8.55 -6.43 10.38
CA GLY A 446 -9.14 -7.68 9.92
C GLY A 446 -8.22 -8.47 8.99
N ALA A 447 -8.63 -9.69 8.67
CA ALA A 447 -7.84 -10.65 7.90
C ALA A 447 -8.58 -11.18 6.66
N ALA A 448 -9.42 -10.36 6.03
CA ALA A 448 -10.22 -10.79 4.87
C ALA A 448 -9.41 -10.89 3.56
N SER A 449 -8.35 -10.08 3.41
CA SER A 449 -7.47 -10.07 2.25
C SER A 449 -6.61 -11.34 2.16
N ALA A 450 -5.97 -11.58 1.00
CA ALA A 450 -5.02 -12.68 0.83
C ALA A 450 -3.87 -12.59 1.83
N HIS A 451 -3.22 -11.44 1.97
CA HIS A 451 -2.18 -11.19 2.97
C HIS A 451 -2.69 -11.36 4.41
N GLY A 452 -3.90 -10.87 4.73
CA GLY A 452 -4.48 -11.04 6.06
C GLY A 452 -4.70 -12.53 6.41
N LYS A 453 -5.18 -13.32 5.46
CA LYS A 453 -5.32 -14.79 5.61
C LYS A 453 -3.97 -15.48 5.77
N ALA A 454 -2.97 -15.11 4.96
CA ALA A 454 -1.61 -15.61 5.05
C ALA A 454 -0.98 -15.33 6.43
N ASN A 455 -1.12 -14.10 6.91
CA ASN A 455 -0.62 -13.71 8.22
C ASN A 455 -1.32 -14.47 9.36
N MET A 456 -2.63 -14.75 9.25
CA MET A 456 -3.34 -15.53 10.26
C MET A 456 -2.97 -17.01 10.22
N LEU A 457 -2.77 -17.59 9.04
CA LEU A 457 -2.23 -18.95 8.90
C LEU A 457 -0.88 -19.05 9.64
N THR A 458 0.04 -18.13 9.33
CA THR A 458 1.38 -18.12 9.92
C THR A 458 1.35 -17.90 11.43
N PHE A 459 0.58 -16.92 11.91
CA PHE A 459 0.42 -16.63 13.33
C PHE A 459 -0.12 -17.83 14.11
N ASN A 460 -1.23 -18.41 13.66
CA ASN A 460 -1.87 -19.52 14.36
C ASN A 460 -1.03 -20.78 14.32
N TYR A 461 -0.34 -21.04 13.20
CA TYR A 461 0.60 -22.16 13.10
C TYR A 461 1.76 -22.01 14.08
N PHE A 462 2.42 -20.85 14.11
CA PHE A 462 3.52 -20.58 15.03
C PHE A 462 3.10 -20.63 16.49
N GLN A 463 1.88 -20.16 16.81
CA GLN A 463 1.32 -20.29 18.16
C GLN A 463 1.11 -21.76 18.56
N ASN A 464 0.56 -22.58 17.65
CA ASN A 464 0.32 -23.99 17.89
C ASN A 464 1.63 -24.77 18.09
N GLU A 465 2.72 -24.42 17.37
CA GLU A 465 4.06 -25.00 17.55
C GLU A 465 4.79 -24.43 18.77
N GLY A 466 4.23 -23.45 19.48
CA GLY A 466 4.85 -22.80 20.63
C GLY A 466 6.06 -21.94 20.28
N ALA A 467 6.14 -21.47 19.02
CA ALA A 467 7.21 -20.59 18.53
C ALA A 467 7.17 -19.20 19.18
N PHE A 468 6.06 -18.84 19.75
CA PHE A 468 5.90 -17.67 20.61
C PHE A 468 4.86 -17.94 21.69
N VAL A 469 4.89 -17.14 22.75
CA VAL A 469 3.93 -17.21 23.86
C VAL A 469 3.33 -15.84 24.11
N ARG A 470 2.05 -15.81 24.47
CA ARG A 470 1.38 -14.63 25.00
C ARG A 470 1.39 -14.69 26.52
N ASN A 471 2.04 -13.73 27.16
CA ASN A 471 2.15 -13.64 28.61
C ASN A 471 0.82 -13.18 29.25
N ALA A 472 0.72 -13.30 30.58
CA ALA A 472 -0.48 -12.91 31.33
C ALA A 472 -0.80 -11.40 31.23
N ASP A 473 0.21 -10.56 30.94
CA ASP A 473 0.05 -9.11 30.70
C ASP A 473 -0.39 -8.77 29.27
N GLY A 474 -0.62 -9.79 28.42
CA GLY A 474 -1.04 -9.61 27.03
C GLY A 474 0.08 -9.22 26.08
N ARG A 475 1.33 -9.51 26.42
CA ARG A 475 2.50 -9.27 25.58
C ARG A 475 3.05 -10.59 25.03
N TYR A 476 3.67 -10.51 23.86
CA TYR A 476 4.19 -11.65 23.12
C TYR A 476 5.71 -11.74 23.23
N ALA A 477 6.22 -12.96 23.44
CA ALA A 477 7.64 -13.28 23.48
C ALA A 477 7.94 -14.43 22.52
N ILE A 478 9.06 -14.35 21.81
CA ILE A 478 9.47 -15.35 20.82
C ILE A 478 10.37 -16.40 21.45
N ASP A 479 10.13 -17.67 21.13
CA ASP A 479 11.05 -18.78 21.38
C ASP A 479 11.81 -19.04 20.07
N PHE A 480 13.03 -18.54 19.97
CA PHE A 480 13.79 -18.51 18.71
C PHE A 480 14.12 -19.91 18.18
N GLU A 481 14.41 -20.87 19.05
CA GLU A 481 14.70 -22.25 18.64
C GLU A 481 13.45 -22.92 18.06
N LYS A 482 12.30 -22.74 18.70
CA LYS A 482 11.03 -23.26 18.18
C LYS A 482 10.57 -22.50 16.94
N MET A 483 10.82 -21.18 16.87
CA MET A 483 10.48 -20.38 15.69
C MET A 483 11.19 -20.89 14.45
N LYS A 484 12.49 -21.16 14.53
CA LYS A 484 13.27 -21.73 13.44
C LYS A 484 12.66 -23.03 12.93
N VAL A 485 12.31 -23.94 13.84
CA VAL A 485 11.67 -25.22 13.51
C VAL A 485 10.28 -25.01 12.90
N ALA A 486 9.49 -24.09 13.45
CA ALA A 486 8.14 -23.80 12.97
C ALA A 486 8.13 -23.19 11.56
N VAL A 487 9.08 -22.28 11.26
CA VAL A 487 9.27 -21.73 9.90
C VAL A 487 9.55 -22.84 8.89
N GLU A 488 10.47 -23.76 9.23
CA GLU A 488 10.85 -24.86 8.34
C GLU A 488 9.68 -25.83 8.10
N LYS A 489 8.93 -26.18 9.15
CA LYS A 489 7.74 -27.05 9.07
C LYS A 489 6.63 -26.39 8.24
N LEU A 490 6.30 -25.13 8.53
CA LEU A 490 5.24 -24.43 7.83
C LEU A 490 5.59 -24.24 6.33
N ALA A 491 6.85 -23.93 6.01
CA ALA A 491 7.31 -23.88 4.63
C ALA A 491 7.06 -25.21 3.90
N GLY A 492 7.37 -26.33 4.55
CA GLY A 492 7.12 -27.66 4.01
C GLY A 492 5.62 -27.95 3.81
N ASP A 493 4.79 -27.67 4.82
CA ASP A 493 3.35 -27.90 4.76
C ASP A 493 2.68 -27.08 3.65
N ILE A 494 3.02 -25.82 3.52
CA ILE A 494 2.53 -24.94 2.44
C ILE A 494 2.87 -25.51 1.06
N LEU A 495 4.14 -25.89 0.85
CA LEU A 495 4.59 -26.44 -0.44
C LEU A 495 3.94 -27.78 -0.77
N VAL A 496 3.66 -28.61 0.24
CA VAL A 496 2.93 -29.87 0.06
C VAL A 496 1.47 -29.63 -0.34
N HIS A 497 0.78 -28.67 0.31
CA HIS A 497 -0.57 -28.26 -0.09
C HIS A 497 -0.62 -27.74 -1.52
N GLN A 498 0.35 -26.89 -1.90
CA GLN A 498 0.46 -26.37 -3.27
C GLN A 498 0.73 -27.50 -4.26
N GLY A 499 1.74 -28.33 -3.99
CA GLY A 499 2.16 -29.41 -4.90
C GLY A 499 1.13 -30.52 -5.07
N ASN A 500 0.37 -30.85 -4.05
CA ASN A 500 -0.72 -31.81 -4.14
C ASN A 500 -1.92 -31.27 -4.94
N GLY A 501 -2.13 -29.95 -4.94
CA GLY A 501 -3.24 -29.33 -5.65
C GLY A 501 -4.63 -29.74 -5.14
N ASP A 502 -4.71 -30.27 -3.89
CA ASP A 502 -5.98 -30.68 -3.29
C ASP A 502 -6.74 -29.46 -2.76
N TYR A 503 -7.69 -28.99 -3.58
CA TYR A 503 -8.54 -27.84 -3.24
C TYR A 503 -9.28 -28.02 -1.91
N ASN A 504 -9.84 -29.21 -1.66
CA ASN A 504 -10.67 -29.41 -0.48
C ASN A 504 -9.84 -29.49 0.81
N ALA A 505 -8.70 -30.18 0.77
CA ALA A 505 -7.78 -30.23 1.88
C ALA A 505 -7.21 -28.85 2.19
N THR A 506 -6.78 -28.11 1.17
CA THR A 506 -6.27 -26.74 1.33
C THR A 506 -7.32 -25.78 1.87
N LYS A 507 -8.56 -25.83 1.33
CA LYS A 507 -9.68 -25.03 1.82
C LYS A 507 -10.03 -25.32 3.30
N ALA A 508 -10.01 -26.57 3.70
CA ALA A 508 -10.26 -26.96 5.09
C ALA A 508 -9.17 -26.43 6.01
N TRP A 509 -7.90 -26.59 5.63
CA TRP A 509 -6.74 -26.10 6.40
C TRP A 509 -6.74 -24.58 6.55
N LEU A 510 -6.92 -23.83 5.45
CA LEU A 510 -7.04 -22.37 5.49
C LEU A 510 -8.26 -21.93 6.31
N GLY A 511 -9.39 -22.62 6.20
CA GLY A 511 -10.59 -22.32 6.98
C GLY A 511 -10.40 -22.45 8.48
N GLU A 512 -9.55 -23.38 8.93
CA GLU A 512 -9.19 -23.57 10.32
C GLU A 512 -8.16 -22.55 10.81
N GLN A 513 -7.14 -22.27 9.98
CA GLN A 513 -5.98 -21.47 10.40
C GLN A 513 -6.13 -19.96 10.15
N CYS A 514 -6.86 -19.55 9.08
CA CYS A 514 -6.95 -18.14 8.69
C CYS A 514 -8.02 -17.36 9.48
N VAL A 515 -8.08 -17.54 10.79
CA VAL A 515 -9.06 -16.88 11.67
C VAL A 515 -8.36 -16.06 12.76
N ILE A 516 -8.89 -14.87 13.05
CA ILE A 516 -8.46 -14.09 14.22
C ILE A 516 -9.10 -14.72 15.45
N ARG A 517 -8.28 -15.31 16.33
CA ARG A 517 -8.75 -15.91 17.58
C ARG A 517 -9.15 -14.83 18.59
N PRO A 518 -10.07 -15.11 19.55
CA PRO A 518 -10.59 -14.10 20.48
C PRO A 518 -9.51 -13.35 21.29
N GLU A 519 -8.42 -14.03 21.67
CA GLU A 519 -7.31 -13.38 22.40
C GLU A 519 -6.61 -12.34 21.54
N LEU A 520 -6.27 -12.68 20.29
CA LEU A 520 -5.67 -11.75 19.35
C LEU A 520 -6.64 -10.60 19.04
N GLN A 521 -7.94 -10.89 18.84
CA GLN A 521 -8.94 -9.84 18.61
C GLN A 521 -8.96 -8.82 19.75
N ALA A 522 -8.94 -9.28 21.00
CA ALA A 522 -8.91 -8.38 22.16
C ALA A 522 -7.62 -7.51 22.20
N ASP A 523 -6.47 -8.05 21.76
CA ASP A 523 -5.23 -7.30 21.66
C ASP A 523 -5.28 -6.25 20.52
N LEU A 524 -5.87 -6.61 19.37
CA LEU A 524 -6.07 -5.68 18.25
C LEU A 524 -7.08 -4.57 18.62
N ASP A 525 -8.13 -4.89 19.35
CA ASP A 525 -9.09 -3.90 19.86
C ASP A 525 -8.41 -2.89 20.81
N ARG A 526 -7.49 -3.38 21.67
CA ARG A 526 -6.66 -2.52 22.53
C ARG A 526 -5.75 -1.61 21.73
N VAL A 527 -5.12 -2.12 20.68
CA VAL A 527 -4.29 -1.33 19.74
C VAL A 527 -5.12 -0.27 19.04
N ASN A 528 -6.32 -0.63 18.56
CA ASN A 528 -7.21 0.31 17.88
C ASN A 528 -7.70 1.43 18.80
N ALA A 529 -7.93 1.12 20.08
CA ALA A 529 -8.33 2.11 21.09
C ALA A 529 -7.19 3.05 21.52
N ALA A 530 -5.94 2.73 21.21
CA ALA A 530 -4.78 3.52 21.64
C ALA A 530 -4.49 4.77 20.78
N GLY A 531 -5.27 5.01 19.72
CA GLY A 531 -5.07 6.17 18.86
C GLY A 531 -3.82 6.11 17.97
N ILE A 532 -3.26 4.91 17.76
CA ILE A 532 -2.12 4.72 16.84
C ILE A 532 -2.56 5.10 15.42
N PRO A 533 -1.75 5.86 14.67
CA PRO A 533 -2.10 6.28 13.31
C PRO A 533 -2.48 5.10 12.41
N VAL A 534 -3.37 5.37 11.46
CA VAL A 534 -3.82 4.37 10.46
C VAL A 534 -2.87 4.36 9.28
N ASP A 535 -2.44 5.54 8.82
CA ASP A 535 -1.47 5.71 7.74
C ASP A 535 -0.65 6.99 7.91
N ILE A 536 0.11 7.36 6.88
CA ILE A 536 1.09 8.44 6.90
C ILE A 536 0.62 9.60 6.01
N TYR A 537 0.85 10.83 6.47
CA TYR A 537 0.83 12.03 5.65
C TYR A 537 2.27 12.52 5.44
N TYR A 538 2.69 12.67 4.18
CA TYR A 538 4.06 13.04 3.85
C TYR A 538 4.24 14.54 3.69
N ASN A 539 5.21 15.10 4.42
CA ASN A 539 5.82 16.36 4.08
C ASN A 539 6.99 16.08 3.11
N MET A 540 6.82 16.42 1.84
CA MET A 540 7.69 15.99 0.74
C MET A 540 7.78 17.06 -0.36
N GLY A 541 8.58 16.78 -1.39
CA GLY A 541 8.70 17.62 -2.58
C GLY A 541 9.92 18.53 -2.58
N PRO A 542 10.03 19.46 -3.55
CA PRO A 542 11.23 20.24 -3.78
C PRO A 542 11.63 21.09 -2.56
N GLN A 543 10.66 21.61 -1.81
CA GLN A 543 10.91 22.39 -0.59
C GLN A 543 11.52 21.56 0.55
N VAL A 544 11.48 20.24 0.47
CA VAL A 544 12.11 19.33 1.44
C VAL A 544 13.45 18.83 0.92
N LEU A 545 13.48 18.38 -0.35
CA LEU A 545 14.61 17.66 -0.93
C LEU A 545 15.71 18.59 -1.45
N LEU A 546 15.36 19.74 -2.05
CA LEU A 546 16.28 20.63 -2.78
C LEU A 546 16.71 21.88 -1.97
N LYS A 547 16.74 21.75 -0.64
CA LYS A 547 17.15 22.86 0.26
C LYS A 547 18.64 23.09 0.22
#